data_44fedc110aa47815b9ae57962b5bfb79
#
_entry.id   44fedc110aa47815b9ae57962b5bfb79
#
_cell.length_a   1.000
_cell.length_b   1.000
_cell.length_c   1.000
_cell.angle_alpha   90.00
_cell.angle_beta   90.00
_cell.angle_gamma   90.00
#
_symmetry.space_group_name_H-M   'P 1'
#
loop_
_entity.id
_entity.type
_entity.pdbx_description
1 polymer ?
#
loop_
_entity_poly.entity_id
_entity_poly.type
_entity_poly.pdbx_seq_one_letter_code
_entity_poly.pdbx_strand_id
1 'polypeptide(L)'
;MKGHRTVVTERALRTFSGRGYDKGRPKPVQAAWFATSNLAFVKWWFPPRWRPGLLRVFGADVGERVFIRHRVRVLWPWKLTIGDDCWIGEDAWLLDLEPIAIDHDVCISQGALLCTGSHDAADPAFEYDNAPITVGAGAWIAARATVLRGARIAPGEVVPAGTVRRASRSDATPRRQGSS
;
A
#
# COMPACT_ATOMS: atom_id res chain seq x y z
N MET A 1 -15.02 25.91 18.82
CA MET A 1 -14.66 24.60 18.18
C MET A 1 -14.29 23.62 19.30
N LYS A 2 -15.20 22.74 19.69
CA LYS A 2 -14.93 21.71 20.72
C LYS A 2 -14.21 20.54 20.02
N GLY A 3 -12.90 20.42 20.28
CA GLY A 3 -12.13 19.24 19.85
C GLY A 3 -12.71 18.00 20.52
N HIS A 4 -13.22 17.08 19.72
CA HIS A 4 -13.55 15.74 20.19
C HIS A 4 -12.23 15.06 20.58
N ARG A 5 -11.90 15.10 21.87
CA ARG A 5 -10.92 14.19 22.44
C ARG A 5 -11.57 12.79 22.39
N THR A 6 -11.12 11.97 21.45
CA THR A 6 -11.45 10.56 21.48
C THR A 6 -10.91 10.02 22.80
N VAL A 7 -11.80 9.64 23.70
CA VAL A 7 -11.42 8.96 24.95
C VAL A 7 -10.84 7.61 24.49
N VAL A 8 -9.54 7.46 24.61
CA VAL A 8 -8.88 6.17 24.32
C VAL A 8 -9.27 5.25 25.45
N THR A 9 -10.19 4.32 25.19
CA THR A 9 -10.43 3.18 26.05
C THR A 9 -9.10 2.44 26.24
N GLU A 10 -8.82 1.98 27.44
CA GLU A 10 -7.58 1.24 27.72
C GLU A 10 -7.42 0.08 26.72
N ARG A 11 -6.29 0.07 26.01
CA ARG A 11 -6.01 -0.96 24.98
C ARG A 11 -5.68 -2.29 25.64
N ALA A 12 -6.24 -3.36 25.12
CA ALA A 12 -6.01 -4.72 25.54
C ALA A 12 -5.35 -5.52 24.40
N LEU A 13 -4.15 -5.15 23.98
CA LEU A 13 -3.45 -5.73 22.81
C LEU A 13 -3.35 -7.26 22.86
N ARG A 14 -3.40 -7.87 24.06
CA ARG A 14 -3.45 -9.32 24.25
C ARG A 14 -4.70 -9.98 23.64
N THR A 15 -5.76 -9.19 23.41
CA THR A 15 -7.02 -9.67 22.82
C THR A 15 -7.06 -9.49 21.31
N PHE A 16 -6.03 -8.89 20.71
CA PHE A 16 -5.90 -8.75 19.26
C PHE A 16 -5.96 -10.12 18.60
N SER A 17 -6.88 -10.31 17.68
CA SER A 17 -7.10 -11.58 16.98
C SER A 17 -6.63 -11.58 15.54
N GLY A 18 -6.47 -10.40 14.93
CA GLY A 18 -6.17 -10.23 13.53
C GLY A 18 -7.31 -10.64 12.61
N ARG A 19 -8.56 -10.70 13.11
CA ARG A 19 -9.73 -11.06 12.33
C ARG A 19 -9.94 -10.07 11.19
N GLY A 20 -10.46 -10.58 10.07
CA GLY A 20 -10.78 -9.76 8.89
C GLY A 20 -9.58 -9.46 7.99
N TYR A 21 -8.36 -9.90 8.33
CA TYR A 21 -7.20 -9.76 7.48
C TYR A 21 -6.89 -11.05 6.71
N ASP A 22 -7.18 -11.04 5.41
CA ASP A 22 -6.78 -12.11 4.52
C ASP A 22 -5.46 -11.75 3.81
N LYS A 23 -4.47 -12.61 3.95
CA LYS A 23 -3.18 -12.48 3.25
C LYS A 23 -3.25 -12.86 1.77
N GLY A 24 -4.36 -13.44 1.31
CA GLY A 24 -4.67 -13.71 -0.09
C GLY A 24 -3.96 -14.92 -0.73
N ARG A 25 -2.95 -15.50 -0.10
CA ARG A 25 -2.21 -16.66 -0.64
C ARG A 25 -1.80 -17.64 0.47
N PRO A 26 -1.62 -18.94 0.13
CA PRO A 26 -1.17 -19.94 1.11
C PRO A 26 0.21 -19.65 1.69
N LYS A 27 0.46 -20.13 2.91
CA LYS A 27 1.73 -19.91 3.64
C LYS A 27 3.01 -20.24 2.84
N PRO A 28 3.08 -21.32 2.02
CA PRO A 28 4.28 -21.59 1.21
C PRO A 28 4.59 -20.48 0.21
N VAL A 29 3.57 -19.90 -0.44
CA VAL A 29 3.74 -18.78 -1.38
C VAL A 29 4.21 -17.51 -0.65
N GLN A 30 3.64 -17.23 0.52
CA GLN A 30 4.08 -16.13 1.37
C GLN A 30 5.56 -16.29 1.78
N ALA A 31 5.96 -17.48 2.20
CA ALA A 31 7.34 -17.79 2.58
C ALA A 31 8.30 -17.66 1.38
N ALA A 32 7.90 -18.16 0.21
CA ALA A 32 8.67 -18.04 -1.02
C ALA A 32 8.87 -16.57 -1.42
N TRP A 33 7.81 -15.75 -1.35
CA TRP A 33 7.94 -14.31 -1.60
C TRP A 33 8.86 -13.64 -0.57
N PHE A 34 8.68 -13.93 0.71
CA PHE A 34 9.53 -13.36 1.76
C PHE A 34 11.02 -13.66 1.52
N ALA A 35 11.36 -14.91 1.19
CA ALA A 35 12.72 -15.29 0.87
C ALA A 35 13.23 -14.57 -0.40
N THR A 36 12.46 -14.60 -1.49
CA THR A 36 12.83 -13.96 -2.76
C THR A 36 12.97 -12.44 -2.61
N SER A 37 12.06 -11.80 -1.88
CA SER A 37 12.12 -10.37 -1.62
C SER A 37 13.42 -9.99 -0.92
N ASN A 38 13.77 -10.70 0.15
CA ASN A 38 14.94 -10.37 0.96
C ASN A 38 16.27 -10.79 0.31
N LEU A 39 16.30 -11.85 -0.47
CA LEU A 39 17.52 -12.36 -1.09
C LEU A 39 17.83 -11.72 -2.45
N ALA A 40 16.81 -11.25 -3.18
CA ALA A 40 16.96 -10.71 -4.53
C ALA A 40 16.26 -9.36 -4.75
N PHE A 41 14.94 -9.31 -4.65
CA PHE A 41 14.14 -8.18 -5.13
C PHE A 41 14.59 -6.81 -4.58
N VAL A 42 14.86 -6.69 -3.29
CA VAL A 42 15.29 -5.42 -2.66
C VAL A 42 16.77 -5.11 -2.89
N LYS A 43 17.57 -6.06 -3.37
CA LYS A 43 19.02 -5.93 -3.44
C LYS A 43 19.46 -5.01 -4.59
N TRP A 44 20.52 -4.25 -4.36
CA TRP A 44 21.09 -3.33 -5.35
C TRP A 44 21.61 -4.03 -6.61
N TRP A 45 22.14 -5.26 -6.48
CA TRP A 45 22.69 -6.06 -7.57
C TRP A 45 21.61 -6.70 -8.47
N PHE A 46 20.35 -6.80 -7.99
CA PHE A 46 19.26 -7.37 -8.79
C PHE A 46 18.79 -6.35 -9.85
N PRO A 47 18.81 -6.68 -11.15
CA PRO A 47 18.58 -5.70 -12.21
C PRO A 47 17.17 -5.07 -12.13
N PRO A 48 17.06 -3.74 -12.28
CA PRO A 48 15.77 -3.03 -12.24
C PRO A 48 14.75 -3.58 -13.24
N ARG A 49 15.19 -3.93 -14.44
CA ARG A 49 14.34 -4.46 -15.52
C ARG A 49 13.68 -5.81 -15.19
N TRP A 50 14.21 -6.56 -14.24
CA TRP A 50 13.67 -7.87 -13.87
C TRP A 50 12.68 -7.80 -12.71
N ARG A 51 12.65 -6.70 -11.97
CA ARG A 51 11.74 -6.53 -10.83
C ARG A 51 10.26 -6.60 -11.21
N PRO A 52 9.80 -5.93 -12.28
CA PRO A 52 8.41 -6.08 -12.73
C PRO A 52 8.04 -7.52 -13.04
N GLY A 53 8.90 -8.23 -13.78
CA GLY A 53 8.69 -9.65 -14.10
C GLY A 53 8.62 -10.54 -12.86
N LEU A 54 9.49 -10.29 -11.88
CA LEU A 54 9.47 -11.03 -10.62
C LEU A 54 8.17 -10.78 -9.83
N LEU A 55 7.67 -9.56 -9.78
CA LEU A 55 6.38 -9.24 -9.17
C LEU A 55 5.23 -9.99 -9.86
N ARG A 56 5.22 -10.03 -11.22
CA ARG A 56 4.21 -10.78 -12.00
C ARG A 56 4.24 -12.28 -11.67
N VAL A 57 5.43 -12.89 -11.52
CA VAL A 57 5.57 -14.31 -11.10
C VAL A 57 4.90 -14.56 -9.76
N PHE A 58 4.93 -13.60 -8.84
CA PHE A 58 4.26 -13.69 -7.55
C PHE A 58 2.82 -13.17 -7.56
N GLY A 59 2.25 -12.87 -8.72
CA GLY A 59 0.82 -12.57 -8.89
C GLY A 59 0.44 -11.11 -8.83
N ALA A 60 1.41 -10.18 -8.93
CA ALA A 60 1.11 -8.78 -9.19
C ALA A 60 0.65 -8.59 -10.63
N ASP A 61 -0.29 -7.67 -10.82
CA ASP A 61 -0.63 -7.15 -12.15
C ASP A 61 0.25 -5.93 -12.43
N VAL A 62 1.22 -6.08 -13.33
CA VAL A 62 2.19 -5.02 -13.64
C VAL A 62 2.25 -4.80 -15.15
N GLY A 63 2.01 -3.60 -15.57
CA GLY A 63 2.03 -3.17 -16.97
C GLY A 63 3.43 -3.13 -17.59
N GLU A 64 3.52 -2.54 -18.76
CA GLU A 64 4.76 -2.43 -19.55
C GLU A 64 5.57 -1.20 -19.14
N ARG A 65 6.89 -1.22 -19.42
CA ARG A 65 7.82 -0.09 -19.19
C ARG A 65 7.85 0.44 -17.74
N VAL A 66 7.50 -0.44 -16.79
CA VAL A 66 7.57 -0.11 -15.36
C VAL A 66 9.01 -0.20 -14.86
N PHE A 67 9.48 0.85 -14.22
CA PHE A 67 10.83 0.95 -13.68
C PHE A 67 10.81 0.96 -12.14
N ILE A 68 11.40 -0.07 -11.51
CA ILE A 68 11.43 -0.24 -10.06
C ILE A 68 12.88 -0.20 -9.58
N ARG A 69 13.19 0.75 -8.71
CA ARG A 69 14.53 0.91 -8.11
C ARG A 69 14.80 -0.18 -7.06
N HIS A 70 16.04 -0.28 -6.62
CA HIS A 70 16.41 -1.17 -5.52
C HIS A 70 15.86 -0.66 -4.18
N ARG A 71 15.87 -1.53 -3.17
CA ARG A 71 15.31 -1.29 -1.83
C ARG A 71 13.81 -0.94 -1.79
N VAL A 72 13.11 -1.01 -2.92
CA VAL A 72 11.65 -0.97 -2.92
C VAL A 72 11.12 -2.20 -2.18
N ARG A 73 10.18 -1.98 -1.27
CA ARG A 73 9.54 -3.04 -0.50
C ARG A 73 8.09 -3.20 -0.91
N VAL A 74 7.68 -4.43 -1.18
CA VAL A 74 6.30 -4.82 -1.46
C VAL A 74 5.94 -5.93 -0.47
N LEU A 75 4.83 -5.79 0.26
CA LEU A 75 4.44 -6.80 1.24
C LEU A 75 3.85 -8.03 0.54
N TRP A 76 2.81 -7.83 -0.30
CA TRP A 76 2.13 -8.90 -1.01
C TRP A 76 1.94 -8.59 -2.49
N PRO A 77 2.80 -9.09 -3.41
CA PRO A 77 2.67 -8.82 -4.84
C PRO A 77 1.28 -9.06 -5.41
N TRP A 78 0.60 -10.09 -4.96
CA TRP A 78 -0.75 -10.46 -5.42
C TRP A 78 -1.87 -9.48 -5.00
N LYS A 79 -1.55 -8.44 -4.25
CA LYS A 79 -2.44 -7.31 -3.92
C LYS A 79 -2.03 -6.01 -4.60
N LEU A 80 -1.10 -6.07 -5.56
CA LEU A 80 -0.52 -4.90 -6.21
C LEU A 80 -0.87 -4.90 -7.70
N THR A 81 -1.42 -3.77 -8.15
CA THR A 81 -1.57 -3.44 -9.57
C THR A 81 -0.76 -2.20 -9.89
N ILE A 82 0.03 -2.23 -10.97
CA ILE A 82 0.80 -1.09 -11.48
C ILE A 82 0.56 -1.02 -12.98
N GLY A 83 0.05 0.10 -13.46
CA GLY A 83 -0.15 0.37 -14.89
C GLY A 83 1.16 0.60 -15.64
N ASP A 84 1.05 0.91 -16.93
CA ASP A 84 2.17 1.17 -17.82
C ASP A 84 2.95 2.42 -17.43
N ASP A 85 4.22 2.50 -17.85
CA ASP A 85 5.06 3.70 -17.78
C ASP A 85 5.28 4.27 -16.36
N CYS A 86 5.14 3.42 -15.33
CA CYS A 86 5.29 3.83 -13.93
C CYS A 86 6.73 3.76 -13.43
N TRP A 87 7.10 4.71 -12.57
CA TRP A 87 8.40 4.75 -11.91
C TRP A 87 8.24 4.63 -10.40
N ILE A 88 8.94 3.64 -9.80
CA ILE A 88 8.95 3.42 -8.35
C ILE A 88 10.36 3.67 -7.84
N GLY A 89 10.51 4.74 -7.07
CA GLY A 89 11.77 5.23 -6.52
C GLY A 89 12.36 4.34 -5.44
N GLU A 90 13.64 4.53 -5.21
CA GLU A 90 14.42 3.82 -4.20
C GLU A 90 13.81 3.99 -2.80
N ASP A 91 13.85 2.93 -1.98
CA ASP A 91 13.28 2.89 -0.63
C ASP A 91 11.76 3.11 -0.55
N ALA A 92 11.04 3.21 -1.66
CA ALA A 92 9.58 3.24 -1.59
C ALA A 92 9.04 1.97 -0.93
N TRP A 93 7.99 2.13 -0.12
CA TRP A 93 7.37 1.02 0.57
C TRP A 93 5.89 0.93 0.24
N LEU A 94 5.51 -0.17 -0.44
CA LEU A 94 4.14 -0.53 -0.73
C LEU A 94 3.70 -1.56 0.34
N LEU A 95 3.12 -1.06 1.43
CA LEU A 95 2.62 -1.86 2.55
C LEU A 95 1.16 -2.22 2.28
N ASP A 96 0.98 -3.20 1.42
CA ASP A 96 -0.29 -3.57 0.79
C ASP A 96 -0.98 -4.73 1.54
N LEU A 97 -1.42 -4.48 2.79
CA LEU A 97 -2.32 -5.38 3.51
C LEU A 97 -3.66 -5.52 2.75
N GLU A 98 -4.15 -4.42 2.17
CA GLU A 98 -5.24 -4.35 1.22
C GLU A 98 -4.72 -3.92 -0.15
N PRO A 99 -5.50 -4.04 -1.24
CA PRO A 99 -5.03 -3.72 -2.57
C PRO A 99 -4.48 -2.29 -2.71
N ILE A 100 -3.36 -2.18 -3.41
CA ILE A 100 -2.84 -0.92 -3.96
C ILE A 100 -2.97 -0.98 -5.47
N ALA A 101 -3.76 -0.07 -6.05
CA ALA A 101 -3.90 0.08 -7.49
C ALA A 101 -3.25 1.40 -7.94
N ILE A 102 -2.26 1.30 -8.80
CA ILE A 102 -1.50 2.41 -9.39
C ILE A 102 -1.80 2.39 -10.88
N ASP A 103 -2.35 3.47 -11.40
CA ASP A 103 -2.66 3.63 -12.81
C ASP A 103 -1.39 3.94 -13.63
N HIS A 104 -1.50 4.19 -14.93
CA HIS A 104 -0.37 4.45 -15.82
C HIS A 104 0.27 5.83 -15.58
N ASP A 105 1.54 6.01 -16.03
CA ASP A 105 2.31 7.26 -15.97
C ASP A 105 2.48 7.82 -14.54
N VAL A 106 2.43 6.98 -13.53
CA VAL A 106 2.58 7.39 -12.13
C VAL A 106 4.04 7.37 -11.69
N CYS A 107 4.46 8.43 -10.98
CA CYS A 107 5.76 8.48 -10.33
C CYS A 107 5.60 8.37 -8.81
N ILE A 108 6.17 7.33 -8.20
CA ILE A 108 6.35 7.21 -6.75
C ILE A 108 7.82 7.45 -6.45
N SER A 109 8.11 8.57 -5.81
CA SER A 109 9.48 9.00 -5.53
C SER A 109 10.12 8.25 -4.35
N GLN A 110 11.38 8.56 -4.11
CA GLN A 110 12.23 7.89 -3.12
C GLN A 110 11.67 7.99 -1.70
N GLY A 111 11.66 6.85 -1.00
CA GLY A 111 11.23 6.76 0.39
C GLY A 111 9.75 7.04 0.63
N ALA A 112 8.92 7.14 -0.42
CA ALA A 112 7.48 7.26 -0.25
C ALA A 112 6.88 5.99 0.38
N LEU A 113 5.87 6.16 1.23
CA LEU A 113 5.14 5.07 1.87
C LEU A 113 3.68 5.08 1.41
N LEU A 114 3.22 3.99 0.83
CA LEU A 114 1.80 3.71 0.62
C LEU A 114 1.39 2.62 1.63
N CYS A 115 0.56 2.97 2.60
CA CYS A 115 0.18 2.08 3.70
C CYS A 115 -1.33 1.87 3.74
N THR A 116 -1.77 0.68 3.34
CA THR A 116 -3.18 0.28 3.40
C THR A 116 -3.59 -0.26 4.76
N GLY A 117 -2.60 -0.55 5.62
CA GLY A 117 -2.82 -1.09 6.96
C GLY A 117 -3.11 -0.01 7.99
N SER A 118 -4.01 -0.34 8.91
CA SER A 118 -4.29 0.44 10.11
C SER A 118 -4.99 -0.41 11.15
N HIS A 119 -5.22 0.18 12.31
CA HIS A 119 -6.00 -0.41 13.38
C HIS A 119 -7.12 0.53 13.82
N ASP A 120 -8.22 -0.02 14.31
CA ASP A 120 -9.27 0.78 14.94
C ASP A 120 -8.80 1.23 16.33
N ALA A 121 -8.51 2.52 16.46
CA ALA A 121 -8.05 3.10 17.72
C ALA A 121 -9.14 3.17 18.79
N ALA A 122 -10.43 3.02 18.41
CA ALA A 122 -11.56 3.01 19.33
C ALA A 122 -11.88 1.60 19.85
N ASP A 123 -11.40 0.56 19.18
CA ASP A 123 -11.53 -0.83 19.62
C ASP A 123 -10.45 -1.15 20.66
N PRO A 124 -10.82 -1.60 21.89
CA PRO A 124 -9.86 -2.07 22.88
C PRO A 124 -8.96 -3.20 22.38
N ALA A 125 -9.45 -4.09 21.53
CA ALA A 125 -8.69 -5.18 20.92
C ALA A 125 -7.74 -4.69 19.82
N PHE A 126 -7.88 -3.42 19.37
CA PHE A 126 -7.04 -2.79 18.36
C PHE A 126 -7.04 -3.59 17.04
N GLU A 127 -8.21 -4.11 16.64
CA GLU A 127 -8.36 -4.90 15.43
C GLU A 127 -8.04 -4.09 14.16
N TYR A 128 -7.83 -4.79 13.04
CA TYR A 128 -7.49 -4.15 11.78
C TYR A 128 -8.60 -3.23 11.26
N ASP A 129 -8.19 -2.07 10.78
CA ASP A 129 -9.01 -1.10 10.06
C ASP A 129 -8.29 -0.74 8.75
N ASN A 130 -8.11 -1.75 7.90
CA ASN A 130 -7.41 -1.63 6.63
C ASN A 130 -8.34 -1.11 5.54
N ALA A 131 -7.79 -0.41 4.53
CA ALA A 131 -8.53 0.00 3.35
C ALA A 131 -7.60 0.17 2.14
N PRO A 132 -8.07 -0.10 0.91
CA PRO A 132 -7.26 -0.02 -0.29
C PRO A 132 -6.83 1.42 -0.61
N ILE A 133 -5.76 1.55 -1.40
CA ILE A 133 -5.28 2.82 -1.96
C ILE A 133 -5.40 2.77 -3.48
N THR A 134 -5.87 3.86 -4.08
CA THR A 134 -5.86 4.04 -5.53
C THR A 134 -5.08 5.28 -5.91
N VAL A 135 -4.25 5.18 -6.95
CA VAL A 135 -3.43 6.28 -7.48
C VAL A 135 -3.78 6.45 -8.95
N GLY A 136 -4.39 7.57 -9.31
CA GLY A 136 -4.84 7.85 -10.67
C GLY A 136 -3.69 8.17 -11.62
N ALA A 137 -3.97 8.05 -12.91
CA ALA A 137 -3.01 8.23 -14.00
C ALA A 137 -2.27 9.57 -13.92
N GLY A 138 -0.96 9.54 -14.20
CA GLY A 138 -0.12 10.73 -14.21
C GLY A 138 0.13 11.37 -12.84
N ALA A 139 -0.31 10.74 -11.74
CA ALA A 139 -0.09 11.28 -10.40
C ALA A 139 1.38 11.19 -9.97
N TRP A 140 1.78 12.08 -9.07
CA TRP A 140 3.11 12.09 -8.52
C TRP A 140 3.09 12.05 -6.98
N ILE A 141 3.56 10.96 -6.41
CA ILE A 141 3.80 10.83 -4.97
C ILE A 141 5.26 11.22 -4.72
N ALA A 142 5.48 12.45 -4.25
CA ALA A 142 6.82 13.00 -4.12
C ALA A 142 7.62 12.36 -2.96
N ALA A 143 8.91 12.68 -2.89
CA ALA A 143 9.84 12.01 -2.00
C ALA A 143 9.39 12.02 -0.53
N ARG A 144 9.45 10.85 0.13
CA ARG A 144 9.06 10.65 1.54
C ARG A 144 7.62 11.05 1.87
N ALA A 145 6.75 11.24 0.87
CA ALA A 145 5.33 11.40 1.13
C ALA A 145 4.74 10.09 1.66
N THR A 146 3.72 10.20 2.51
CA THR A 146 3.01 9.07 3.08
C THR A 146 1.56 9.10 2.62
N VAL A 147 1.11 8.04 1.95
CA VAL A 147 -0.28 7.84 1.56
C VAL A 147 -0.87 6.76 2.47
N LEU A 148 -1.91 7.12 3.20
CA LEU A 148 -2.55 6.23 4.16
C LEU A 148 -3.79 5.56 3.59
N ARG A 149 -4.19 4.48 4.25
CA ARG A 149 -5.34 3.66 3.91
C ARG A 149 -6.57 4.44 3.47
N GLY A 150 -7.26 3.94 2.47
CA GLY A 150 -8.48 4.53 1.95
C GLY A 150 -8.30 5.79 1.09
N ALA A 151 -7.06 6.27 0.94
CA ALA A 151 -6.81 7.45 0.11
C ALA A 151 -7.00 7.14 -1.37
N ARG A 152 -7.61 8.08 -2.08
CA ARG A 152 -7.73 8.11 -3.54
C ARG A 152 -6.98 9.32 -4.05
N ILE A 153 -5.92 9.10 -4.80
CA ILE A 153 -5.14 10.15 -5.45
C ILE A 153 -5.74 10.36 -6.83
N ALA A 154 -6.16 11.59 -7.12
CA ALA A 154 -6.77 11.90 -8.41
C ALA A 154 -5.76 11.82 -9.56
N PRO A 155 -6.20 11.62 -10.82
CA PRO A 155 -5.32 11.72 -11.97
C PRO A 155 -4.59 13.08 -11.99
N GLY A 156 -3.26 13.04 -12.21
CA GLY A 156 -2.41 14.22 -12.23
C GLY A 156 -2.18 14.90 -10.86
N GLU A 157 -2.73 14.37 -9.77
CA GLU A 157 -2.52 14.93 -8.43
C GLU A 157 -1.05 14.79 -8.00
N VAL A 158 -0.51 15.83 -7.39
CA VAL A 158 0.82 15.81 -6.76
C VAL A 158 0.64 15.76 -5.25
N VAL A 159 1.13 14.67 -4.62
CA VAL A 159 1.28 14.58 -3.17
C VAL A 159 2.65 15.15 -2.80
N PRO A 160 2.75 16.33 -2.16
CA PRO A 160 4.01 17.00 -1.92
C PRO A 160 4.98 16.19 -1.05
N ALA A 161 6.28 16.43 -1.23
CA ALA A 161 7.33 15.73 -0.49
C ALA A 161 7.16 15.89 1.03
N GLY A 162 7.35 14.79 1.76
CA GLY A 162 7.29 14.75 3.22
C GLY A 162 5.89 14.96 3.81
N THR A 163 4.84 15.04 2.98
CA THR A 163 3.47 15.24 3.48
C THR A 163 2.74 13.92 3.73
N VAL A 164 1.62 13.99 4.46
CA VAL A 164 0.74 12.84 4.72
C VAL A 164 -0.59 13.05 4.04
N ARG A 165 -0.92 12.22 3.05
CA ARG A 165 -2.22 12.15 2.38
C ARG A 165 -3.08 11.08 3.05
N ARG A 166 -4.17 11.50 3.65
CA ARG A 166 -5.18 10.63 4.26
C ARG A 166 -6.39 10.51 3.34
N ALA A 167 -7.22 9.50 3.56
CA ALA A 167 -8.55 9.48 2.97
C ALA A 167 -9.31 10.77 3.33
N SER A 168 -9.91 11.39 2.33
CA SER A 168 -10.81 12.52 2.51
C SER A 168 -12.26 12.03 2.61
N ARG A 169 -13.20 12.90 2.99
CA ARG A 169 -14.63 12.54 2.97
C ARG A 169 -15.13 12.22 1.57
N SER A 170 -14.54 12.81 0.55
CA SER A 170 -14.83 12.53 -0.86
C SER A 170 -14.31 11.16 -1.32
N ASP A 171 -13.33 10.58 -0.63
CA ASP A 171 -12.77 9.27 -0.95
C ASP A 171 -13.61 8.11 -0.35
N ALA A 172 -14.54 8.41 0.55
CA ALA A 172 -15.37 7.40 1.21
C ALA A 172 -16.28 6.73 0.18
N THR A 173 -16.07 5.45 -0.10
CA THR A 173 -17.04 4.64 -0.81
C THR A 173 -18.29 4.51 0.08
N PRO A 174 -19.52 4.70 -0.45
CA PRO A 174 -20.71 4.49 0.34
C PRO A 174 -20.67 3.09 0.95
N ARG A 175 -20.80 2.99 2.27
CA ARG A 175 -20.97 1.69 2.94
C ARG A 175 -22.15 1.00 2.28
N ARG A 176 -21.96 -0.17 1.67
CA ARG A 176 -23.07 -1.03 1.29
C ARG A 176 -23.83 -1.30 2.57
N GLN A 177 -25.02 -0.69 2.68
CA GLN A 177 -25.99 -1.06 3.71
C GLN A 177 -26.30 -2.54 3.46
N GLY A 178 -25.93 -3.39 4.43
CA GLY A 178 -26.29 -4.79 4.41
C GLY A 178 -27.81 -4.89 4.33
N SER A 179 -28.30 -5.52 3.28
CA SER A 179 -29.68 -5.98 3.20
C SER A 179 -29.90 -7.00 4.33
N SER A 180 -30.82 -6.67 5.17
CA SER A 180 -31.39 -7.49 6.25
C SER A 180 -31.91 -8.81 5.72
#